data_8cc5ac35b65a43692ff4ede644465341
#
_entry.id   8cc5ac35b65a43692ff4ede644465341
#
_cell.length_a   1.000
_cell.length_b   1.000
_cell.length_c   1.000
_cell.angle_alpha   90.00
_cell.angle_beta   90.00
_cell.angle_gamma   90.00
#
_symmetry.space_group_name_H-M   'P 1'
#
loop_
_entity.id
_entity.type
_entity.pdbx_description
1 polymer ?
#
loop_
_entity_poly.entity_id
_entity_poly.type
_entity_poly.pdbx_seq_one_letter_code
_entity_poly.pdbx_strand_id
1 'polypeptide(L)'
;MRRVPWWGVVSALAAPVLLIGGWTLAAAIQPVPFDTVVRTISDLAALNTPHRWVMTTALVGVGLSHIATACALAPAAMAGRWLLAVGGLTTLGVAAFPLPARGGSSSAHTAAAAAAFISLAVWPAFAWVRRRRPEQIVAAVLEPRVSAAATCALLLAVGWFFTELLAGGDKVGLAERVAAGTQALWPLAVVLSLRKTQPNLGMVSAGPSQT
;
A
#
# COMPACT_ATOMS: atom_id res chain seq x y z
N MET A 1 4.52 24.57 5.79
CA MET A 1 4.01 23.22 5.44
C MET A 1 4.70 22.19 6.31
N ARG A 2 3.96 21.20 6.87
CA ARG A 2 4.57 20.07 7.58
C ARG A 2 5.31 19.20 6.56
N ARG A 3 6.58 18.88 6.83
CA ARG A 3 7.41 18.06 5.91
C ARG A 3 7.17 16.58 6.16
N VAL A 4 7.28 15.78 5.10
CA VAL A 4 7.37 14.33 5.24
C VAL A 4 8.77 13.99 5.77
N PRO A 5 8.88 13.36 6.95
CA PRO A 5 10.17 13.00 7.53
C PRO A 5 10.88 11.90 6.70
N TRP A 6 12.18 11.74 6.90
CA TRP A 6 12.98 10.75 6.16
C TRP A 6 12.48 9.32 6.37
N TRP A 7 12.08 8.97 7.61
CA TRP A 7 11.53 7.65 7.92
C TRP A 7 10.20 7.38 7.20
N GLY A 8 9.46 8.41 6.82
CA GLY A 8 8.26 8.28 5.98
C GLY A 8 8.59 7.83 4.55
N VAL A 9 9.78 8.16 4.02
CA VAL A 9 10.24 7.60 2.74
C VAL A 9 10.62 6.14 2.91
N VAL A 10 11.34 5.82 3.98
CA VAL A 10 11.75 4.43 4.26
C VAL A 10 10.53 3.54 4.42
N SER A 11 9.54 3.95 5.22
CA SER A 11 8.32 3.17 5.39
C SER A 11 7.51 3.03 4.10
N ALA A 12 7.37 4.10 3.32
CA ALA A 12 6.66 4.04 2.06
C ALA A 12 7.35 3.16 1.00
N LEU A 13 8.68 3.12 0.99
CA LEU A 13 9.46 2.24 0.12
C LEU A 13 9.43 0.79 0.61
N ALA A 14 9.44 0.57 1.92
CA ALA A 14 9.43 -0.77 2.50
C ALA A 14 8.17 -1.56 2.12
N ALA A 15 6.99 -0.92 2.04
CA ALA A 15 5.75 -1.61 1.70
C ALA A 15 5.82 -2.35 0.35
N PRO A 16 6.10 -1.72 -0.81
CA PRO A 16 6.18 -2.44 -2.08
C PRO A 16 7.38 -3.39 -2.14
N VAL A 17 8.51 -3.06 -1.53
CA VAL A 17 9.70 -3.94 -1.50
C VAL A 17 9.39 -5.23 -0.74
N LEU A 18 8.81 -5.14 0.44
CA LEU A 18 8.44 -6.31 1.24
C LEU A 18 7.33 -7.11 0.59
N LEU A 19 6.33 -6.45 0.01
CA LEU A 19 5.22 -7.15 -0.64
C LEU A 19 5.68 -7.90 -1.88
N ILE A 20 6.30 -7.19 -2.84
CA ILE A 20 6.73 -7.75 -4.12
C ILE A 20 7.89 -8.74 -3.92
N GLY A 21 8.88 -8.38 -3.13
CA GLY A 21 9.97 -9.27 -2.76
C GLY A 21 9.49 -10.50 -1.99
N GLY A 22 8.56 -10.30 -1.06
CA GLY A 22 7.97 -11.36 -0.25
C GLY A 22 7.24 -12.41 -1.09
N TRP A 23 6.31 -12.02 -1.97
CA TRP A 23 5.61 -13.00 -2.80
C TRP A 23 6.52 -13.65 -3.85
N THR A 24 7.48 -12.89 -4.39
CA THR A 24 8.43 -13.42 -5.37
C THR A 24 9.33 -14.48 -4.73
N LEU A 25 9.92 -14.16 -3.58
CA LEU A 25 10.75 -15.10 -2.85
C LEU A 25 9.94 -16.31 -2.34
N ALA A 26 8.78 -16.05 -1.73
CA ALA A 26 7.94 -17.13 -1.21
C ALA A 26 7.48 -18.10 -2.32
N ALA A 27 7.19 -17.60 -3.53
CA ALA A 27 6.85 -18.47 -4.66
C ALA A 27 8.06 -19.25 -5.20
N ALA A 28 9.22 -18.57 -5.29
CA ALA A 28 10.44 -19.17 -5.85
C ALA A 28 11.00 -20.34 -5.02
N ILE A 29 10.81 -20.31 -3.69
CA ILE A 29 11.33 -21.36 -2.77
C ILE A 29 10.33 -22.49 -2.51
N GLN A 30 9.18 -22.52 -3.22
CA GLN A 30 8.26 -23.67 -3.08
C GLN A 30 8.88 -24.94 -3.64
N PRO A 31 8.68 -26.10 -2.97
CA PRO A 31 9.21 -27.39 -3.46
C PRO A 31 8.63 -27.83 -4.82
N VAL A 32 7.44 -27.32 -5.15
CA VAL A 32 6.75 -27.55 -6.44
C VAL A 32 6.49 -26.18 -7.07
N PRO A 33 6.64 -26.02 -8.38
CA PRO A 33 6.39 -24.76 -9.07
C PRO A 33 5.06 -24.13 -8.65
N PHE A 34 5.11 -22.87 -8.23
CA PHE A 34 3.94 -22.12 -7.79
C PHE A 34 3.43 -21.24 -8.93
N ASP A 35 2.25 -21.55 -9.43
CA ASP A 35 1.62 -20.75 -10.48
C ASP A 35 1.13 -19.41 -9.89
N THR A 36 1.85 -18.35 -10.17
CA THR A 36 1.58 -17.01 -9.66
C THR A 36 0.43 -16.31 -10.38
N VAL A 37 -0.03 -16.84 -11.52
CA VAL A 37 -1.18 -16.31 -12.25
C VAL A 37 -2.48 -16.82 -11.62
N VAL A 38 -2.53 -18.11 -11.33
CA VAL A 38 -3.72 -18.78 -10.77
C VAL A 38 -3.77 -18.68 -9.24
N ARG A 39 -2.62 -18.82 -8.56
CA ARG A 39 -2.54 -18.90 -7.10
C ARG A 39 -2.35 -17.53 -6.45
N THR A 40 -3.07 -17.30 -5.35
CA THR A 40 -3.08 -16.04 -4.62
C THR A 40 -1.81 -15.81 -3.78
N ILE A 41 -1.58 -14.57 -3.39
CA ILE A 41 -0.57 -14.21 -2.37
C ILE A 41 -0.93 -14.86 -1.03
N SER A 42 -2.23 -14.91 -0.72
CA SER A 42 -2.75 -15.54 0.48
C SER A 42 -2.45 -17.03 0.57
N ASP A 43 -2.40 -17.75 -0.57
CA ASP A 43 -1.98 -19.15 -0.65
C ASP A 43 -0.52 -19.35 -0.20
N LEU A 44 0.36 -18.35 -0.43
CA LEU A 44 1.75 -18.41 0.03
C LEU A 44 1.89 -18.26 1.56
N ALA A 45 0.89 -17.67 2.22
CA ALA A 45 0.83 -17.51 3.67
C ALA A 45 -0.04 -18.58 4.37
N ALA A 46 -0.71 -19.47 3.61
CA ALA A 46 -1.62 -20.49 4.15
C ALA A 46 -0.89 -21.49 5.08
N LEU A 47 -1.61 -22.03 6.08
CA LEU A 47 -1.01 -22.85 7.16
C LEU A 47 -0.28 -24.10 6.64
N ASN A 48 -0.77 -24.73 5.56
CA ASN A 48 -0.16 -25.90 4.96
C ASN A 48 0.88 -25.59 3.87
N THR A 49 1.27 -24.31 3.69
CA THR A 49 2.23 -23.92 2.66
C THR A 49 3.65 -24.00 3.20
N PRO A 50 4.58 -24.72 2.54
CA PRO A 50 5.99 -24.71 2.88
C PRO A 50 6.54 -23.28 2.87
N HIS A 51 7.40 -22.98 3.84
CA HIS A 51 8.04 -21.64 3.97
C HIS A 51 7.05 -20.46 4.06
N ARG A 52 5.80 -20.70 4.50
CA ARG A 52 4.75 -19.67 4.63
C ARG A 52 5.19 -18.45 5.43
N TRP A 53 6.13 -18.62 6.34
CA TRP A 53 6.67 -17.57 7.19
C TRP A 53 7.24 -16.39 6.38
N VAL A 54 7.79 -16.65 5.17
CA VAL A 54 8.32 -15.60 4.29
C VAL A 54 7.21 -14.61 3.91
N MET A 55 6.07 -15.13 3.43
CA MET A 55 4.96 -14.25 3.05
C MET A 55 4.26 -13.65 4.27
N THR A 56 4.14 -14.39 5.37
CA THR A 56 3.56 -13.89 6.62
C THR A 56 4.37 -12.71 7.18
N THR A 57 5.71 -12.84 7.24
CA THR A 57 6.58 -11.72 7.71
C THR A 57 6.56 -10.54 6.76
N ALA A 58 6.49 -10.79 5.45
CA ALA A 58 6.31 -9.72 4.46
C ALA A 58 5.01 -8.95 4.71
N LEU A 59 3.88 -9.63 4.89
CA LEU A 59 2.58 -9.01 5.20
C LEU A 59 2.61 -8.19 6.50
N VAL A 60 3.27 -8.70 7.55
CA VAL A 60 3.47 -7.95 8.79
C VAL A 60 4.25 -6.67 8.53
N GLY A 61 5.36 -6.78 7.80
CA GLY A 61 6.17 -5.61 7.43
C GLY A 61 5.42 -4.60 6.57
N VAL A 62 4.58 -5.05 5.63
CA VAL A 62 3.71 -4.19 4.80
C VAL A 62 2.70 -3.45 5.67
N GLY A 63 2.00 -4.16 6.56
CA GLY A 63 1.03 -3.55 7.47
C GLY A 63 1.65 -2.47 8.35
N LEU A 64 2.79 -2.75 8.98
CA LEU A 64 3.55 -1.78 9.78
C LEU A 64 4.03 -0.59 8.94
N SER A 65 4.47 -0.85 7.71
CA SER A 65 4.91 0.18 6.77
C SER A 65 3.79 1.15 6.39
N HIS A 66 2.59 0.65 6.13
CA HIS A 66 1.43 1.52 5.85
C HIS A 66 1.02 2.36 7.05
N ILE A 67 1.03 1.80 8.27
CA ILE A 67 0.75 2.55 9.51
C ILE A 67 1.79 3.65 9.70
N ALA A 68 3.08 3.32 9.60
CA ALA A 68 4.15 4.31 9.70
C ALA A 68 4.03 5.40 8.62
N THR A 69 3.77 5.02 7.37
CA THR A 69 3.57 5.98 6.27
C THR A 69 2.38 6.91 6.54
N ALA A 70 1.26 6.38 7.07
CA ALA A 70 0.11 7.20 7.47
C ALA A 70 0.46 8.24 8.55
N CYS A 71 1.31 7.88 9.50
CA CYS A 71 1.83 8.81 10.50
C CYS A 71 2.73 9.89 9.87
N ALA A 72 3.55 9.53 8.89
CA ALA A 72 4.49 10.42 8.20
C ALA A 72 3.79 11.41 7.26
N LEU A 73 2.64 11.08 6.70
CA LEU A 73 1.91 11.86 5.70
C LEU A 73 1.14 13.06 6.31
N ALA A 74 1.80 13.83 7.19
CA ALA A 74 1.20 15.02 7.80
C ALA A 74 0.66 16.07 6.80
N PRO A 75 1.15 16.21 5.55
CA PRO A 75 0.56 17.09 4.55
C PRO A 75 -0.80 16.64 4.00
N ALA A 76 -1.12 15.34 4.06
CA ALA A 76 -2.39 14.79 3.59
C ALA A 76 -3.52 15.00 4.61
N ALA A 77 -4.76 15.00 4.14
CA ALA A 77 -5.93 15.13 5.02
C ALA A 77 -6.02 13.94 6.00
N MET A 78 -6.46 14.24 7.22
CA MET A 78 -6.48 13.29 8.34
C MET A 78 -7.30 12.02 8.01
N ALA A 79 -8.46 12.18 7.34
CA ALA A 79 -9.33 11.05 7.00
C ALA A 79 -8.61 10.03 6.10
N GLY A 80 -7.89 10.48 5.06
CA GLY A 80 -7.08 9.59 4.20
C GLY A 80 -5.96 8.90 4.98
N ARG A 81 -5.30 9.61 5.89
CA ARG A 81 -4.27 9.03 6.76
C ARG A 81 -4.82 7.91 7.65
N TRP A 82 -6.00 8.12 8.25
CA TRP A 82 -6.67 7.09 9.04
C TRP A 82 -7.03 5.86 8.19
N LEU A 83 -7.55 6.06 6.98
CA LEU A 83 -7.85 4.94 6.08
C LEU A 83 -6.59 4.16 5.68
N LEU A 84 -5.48 4.85 5.41
CA LEU A 84 -4.20 4.17 5.14
C LEU A 84 -3.71 3.37 6.35
N ALA A 85 -3.86 3.91 7.57
CA ALA A 85 -3.51 3.21 8.81
C ALA A 85 -4.43 1.99 9.05
N VAL A 86 -5.74 2.12 8.80
CA VAL A 86 -6.70 1.01 8.86
C VAL A 86 -6.33 -0.07 7.85
N GLY A 87 -5.97 0.31 6.61
CA GLY A 87 -5.47 -0.63 5.61
C GLY A 87 -4.24 -1.39 6.09
N GLY A 88 -3.29 -0.70 6.75
CA GLY A 88 -2.13 -1.35 7.37
C GLY A 88 -2.52 -2.30 8.51
N LEU A 89 -3.42 -1.88 9.40
CA LEU A 89 -3.88 -2.71 10.52
C LEU A 89 -4.62 -3.96 10.03
N THR A 90 -5.47 -3.84 9.03
CA THR A 90 -6.20 -4.98 8.46
C THR A 90 -5.27 -5.90 7.65
N THR A 91 -4.17 -5.39 7.07
CA THR A 91 -3.10 -6.21 6.49
C THR A 91 -2.39 -7.04 7.58
N LEU A 92 -2.16 -6.47 8.78
CA LEU A 92 -1.70 -7.28 9.94
C LEU A 92 -2.74 -8.36 10.30
N GLY A 93 -4.03 -8.06 10.20
CA GLY A 93 -5.10 -9.03 10.38
C GLY A 93 -5.02 -10.18 9.36
N VAL A 94 -4.73 -9.89 8.08
CA VAL A 94 -4.49 -10.93 7.05
C VAL A 94 -3.36 -11.86 7.45
N ALA A 95 -2.25 -11.33 7.99
CA ALA A 95 -1.13 -12.12 8.47
C ALA A 95 -1.48 -12.94 9.73
N ALA A 96 -2.31 -12.39 10.63
CA ALA A 96 -2.73 -13.03 11.88
C ALA A 96 -3.78 -14.12 11.67
N PHE A 97 -4.62 -14.03 10.63
CA PHE A 97 -5.67 -14.98 10.29
C PHE A 97 -5.37 -15.65 8.94
N PRO A 98 -4.33 -16.49 8.82
CA PRO A 98 -3.98 -17.15 7.56
C PRO A 98 -5.08 -18.11 7.10
N LEU A 99 -5.09 -18.43 5.81
CA LEU A 99 -5.93 -19.47 5.27
C LEU A 99 -5.53 -20.84 5.88
N PRO A 100 -6.50 -21.75 6.17
CA PRO A 100 -6.20 -23.05 6.71
C PRO A 100 -5.40 -23.93 5.74
N ALA A 101 -5.63 -23.75 4.45
CA ALA A 101 -4.93 -24.44 3.37
C ALA A 101 -4.93 -23.58 2.10
N ARG A 102 -4.09 -23.94 1.12
CA ARG A 102 -4.12 -23.37 -0.24
C ARG A 102 -5.48 -23.59 -0.87
N GLY A 103 -6.08 -22.52 -1.40
CA GLY A 103 -7.44 -22.55 -1.94
C GLY A 103 -8.54 -22.74 -0.87
N GLY A 104 -8.16 -22.74 0.40
CA GLY A 104 -9.12 -22.78 1.51
C GLY A 104 -9.78 -21.43 1.76
N SER A 105 -10.76 -21.40 2.67
CA SER A 105 -11.45 -20.18 3.09
C SER A 105 -11.45 -20.03 4.61
N SER A 106 -11.47 -18.79 5.05
CA SER A 106 -11.62 -18.39 6.47
C SER A 106 -12.35 -17.08 6.50
N SER A 107 -13.45 -17.01 7.25
CA SER A 107 -14.25 -15.77 7.37
C SER A 107 -13.42 -14.62 7.97
N ALA A 108 -12.57 -14.90 8.94
CA ALA A 108 -11.68 -13.89 9.53
C ALA A 108 -10.65 -13.37 8.52
N HIS A 109 -10.03 -14.26 7.73
CA HIS A 109 -9.12 -13.88 6.65
C HIS A 109 -9.83 -13.03 5.61
N THR A 110 -10.97 -13.49 5.13
CA THR A 110 -11.76 -12.80 4.09
C THR A 110 -12.19 -11.41 4.56
N ALA A 111 -12.65 -11.27 5.80
CA ALA A 111 -13.01 -9.97 6.36
C ALA A 111 -11.80 -9.03 6.47
N ALA A 112 -10.66 -9.53 6.96
CA ALA A 112 -9.44 -8.75 7.07
C ALA A 112 -8.92 -8.33 5.69
N ALA A 113 -8.90 -9.24 4.71
CA ALA A 113 -8.45 -8.97 3.34
C ALA A 113 -9.37 -7.97 2.64
N ALA A 114 -10.69 -8.14 2.73
CA ALA A 114 -11.66 -7.20 2.15
C ALA A 114 -11.49 -5.80 2.73
N ALA A 115 -11.36 -5.69 4.07
CA ALA A 115 -11.13 -4.42 4.74
C ALA A 115 -9.81 -3.78 4.32
N ALA A 116 -8.72 -4.57 4.14
CA ALA A 116 -7.43 -4.07 3.67
C ALA A 116 -7.54 -3.53 2.25
N PHE A 117 -8.06 -4.32 1.31
CA PHE A 117 -8.20 -3.92 -0.10
C PHE A 117 -9.07 -2.68 -0.26
N ILE A 118 -10.22 -2.61 0.44
CA ILE A 118 -11.11 -1.45 0.38
C ILE A 118 -10.43 -0.20 0.97
N SER A 119 -9.87 -0.30 2.18
CA SER A 119 -9.25 0.85 2.84
C SER A 119 -8.07 1.39 2.03
N LEU A 120 -7.21 0.48 1.48
CA LEU A 120 -6.06 0.84 0.66
C LEU A 120 -6.45 1.33 -0.74
N ALA A 121 -7.65 1.04 -1.23
CA ALA A 121 -8.13 1.58 -2.50
C ALA A 121 -8.76 2.97 -2.34
N VAL A 122 -9.49 3.21 -1.24
CA VAL A 122 -10.27 4.45 -1.09
C VAL A 122 -9.52 5.57 -0.37
N TRP A 123 -8.41 5.29 0.33
CA TRP A 123 -7.70 6.33 1.10
C TRP A 123 -7.30 7.57 0.28
N PRO A 124 -6.94 7.48 -1.03
CA PRO A 124 -6.58 8.67 -1.79
C PRO A 124 -7.76 9.64 -1.93
N ALA A 125 -9.00 9.12 -2.07
CA ALA A 125 -10.21 9.94 -2.13
C ALA A 125 -10.44 10.79 -0.87
N PHE A 126 -9.84 10.43 0.24
CA PHE A 126 -9.95 11.13 1.52
C PHE A 126 -8.65 11.83 1.94
N ALA A 127 -7.58 11.71 1.15
CA ALA A 127 -6.27 12.30 1.43
C ALA A 127 -6.07 13.67 0.79
N TRP A 128 -6.93 14.08 -0.14
CA TRP A 128 -6.78 15.33 -0.88
C TRP A 128 -6.89 16.57 0.01
N VAL A 129 -6.23 17.65 -0.43
CA VAL A 129 -6.18 18.91 0.29
C VAL A 129 -6.66 20.03 -0.63
N ARG A 130 -7.64 20.81 -0.15
CA ARG A 130 -8.13 21.98 -0.88
C ARG A 130 -7.14 23.15 -0.72
N ARG A 131 -6.81 23.83 -1.82
CA ARG A 131 -6.09 25.12 -1.77
C ARG A 131 -6.96 26.12 -1.03
N ARG A 132 -6.43 26.68 0.04
CA ARG A 132 -7.10 27.73 0.81
C ARG A 132 -6.69 29.15 0.37
N ARG A 133 -5.54 29.28 -0.31
CA ARG A 133 -4.99 30.53 -0.83
C ARG A 133 -4.34 30.27 -2.19
N PRO A 134 -4.35 31.27 -3.13
CA PRO A 134 -3.71 31.11 -4.44
C PRO A 134 -2.22 30.75 -4.37
N GLU A 135 -1.50 31.27 -3.38
CA GLU A 135 -0.06 31.04 -3.20
C GLU A 135 0.24 29.66 -2.57
N GLN A 136 -0.78 28.93 -2.12
CA GLN A 136 -0.57 27.64 -1.48
C GLN A 136 -0.18 26.60 -2.52
N ILE A 137 1.08 26.10 -2.43
CA ILE A 137 1.54 24.98 -3.24
C ILE A 137 0.96 23.69 -2.63
N VAL A 138 0.05 23.04 -3.38
CA VAL A 138 -0.44 21.69 -3.08
C VAL A 138 0.23 20.76 -4.08
N ALA A 139 0.85 19.69 -3.60
CA ALA A 139 1.41 18.68 -4.49
C ALA A 139 0.30 18.06 -5.35
N ALA A 140 0.56 17.89 -6.66
CA ALA A 140 -0.43 17.40 -7.62
C ALA A 140 -1.12 16.10 -7.17
N VAL A 141 -0.39 15.21 -6.51
CA VAL A 141 -0.91 13.92 -5.99
C VAL A 141 -1.97 14.08 -4.89
N LEU A 142 -2.07 15.25 -4.25
CA LEU A 142 -3.12 15.57 -3.27
C LEU A 142 -4.20 16.48 -3.86
N GLU A 143 -4.19 16.76 -5.15
CA GLU A 143 -5.29 17.47 -5.80
C GLU A 143 -6.51 16.55 -5.97
N PRO A 144 -7.74 17.07 -5.84
CA PRO A 144 -8.96 16.25 -5.87
C PRO A 144 -9.07 15.36 -7.12
N ARG A 145 -8.68 15.88 -8.30
CA ARG A 145 -8.76 15.13 -9.57
C ARG A 145 -7.78 13.96 -9.60
N VAL A 146 -6.54 14.15 -9.14
CA VAL A 146 -5.52 13.10 -9.08
C VAL A 146 -5.88 12.07 -8.04
N SER A 147 -6.34 12.50 -6.86
CA SER A 147 -6.84 11.62 -5.80
C SER A 147 -8.03 10.76 -6.27
N ALA A 148 -8.98 11.36 -6.98
CA ALA A 148 -10.12 10.63 -7.55
C ALA A 148 -9.68 9.62 -8.61
N ALA A 149 -8.81 10.01 -9.55
CA ALA A 149 -8.28 9.11 -10.58
C ALA A 149 -7.53 7.93 -9.97
N ALA A 150 -6.69 8.18 -8.95
CA ALA A 150 -5.98 7.12 -8.24
C ALA A 150 -6.96 6.16 -7.54
N THR A 151 -7.96 6.69 -6.85
CA THR A 151 -9.00 5.87 -6.21
C THR A 151 -9.74 4.99 -7.24
N CYS A 152 -10.15 5.56 -8.37
CA CYS A 152 -10.79 4.80 -9.43
C CYS A 152 -9.90 3.68 -9.97
N ALA A 153 -8.62 3.97 -10.25
CA ALA A 153 -7.67 2.97 -10.73
C ALA A 153 -7.46 1.83 -9.71
N LEU A 154 -7.31 2.16 -8.43
CA LEU A 154 -7.16 1.18 -7.36
C LEU A 154 -8.43 0.34 -7.17
N LEU A 155 -9.62 0.96 -7.23
CA LEU A 155 -10.89 0.24 -7.14
C LEU A 155 -11.13 -0.67 -8.35
N LEU A 156 -10.72 -0.26 -9.56
CA LEU A 156 -10.80 -1.13 -10.74
C LEU A 156 -9.91 -2.35 -10.60
N ALA A 157 -8.67 -2.19 -10.09
CA ALA A 157 -7.77 -3.32 -9.83
C ALA A 157 -8.36 -4.28 -8.78
N VAL A 158 -8.91 -3.74 -7.69
CA VAL A 158 -9.60 -4.53 -6.64
C VAL A 158 -10.85 -5.20 -7.20
N GLY A 159 -11.63 -4.50 -8.01
CA GLY A 159 -12.82 -5.03 -8.67
C GLY A 159 -12.49 -6.21 -9.58
N TRP A 160 -11.41 -6.10 -10.38
CA TRP A 160 -10.91 -7.21 -11.19
C TRP A 160 -10.54 -8.40 -10.31
N PHE A 161 -9.76 -8.20 -9.23
CA PHE A 161 -9.40 -9.27 -8.32
C PHE A 161 -10.64 -9.98 -7.73
N PHE A 162 -11.61 -9.23 -7.22
CA PHE A 162 -12.82 -9.84 -6.66
C PHE A 162 -13.68 -10.54 -7.71
N THR A 163 -13.72 -10.02 -8.95
CA THR A 163 -14.42 -10.69 -10.06
C THR A 163 -13.79 -12.05 -10.37
N GLU A 164 -12.44 -12.10 -10.52
CA GLU A 164 -11.71 -13.35 -10.73
C GLU A 164 -11.92 -14.33 -9.56
N LEU A 165 -11.86 -13.83 -8.32
CA LEU A 165 -12.01 -14.64 -7.12
C LEU A 165 -13.42 -15.27 -7.02
N LEU A 166 -14.46 -14.49 -7.25
CA LEU A 166 -15.85 -14.95 -7.12
C LEU A 166 -16.30 -15.81 -8.29
N ALA A 167 -15.76 -15.57 -9.48
CA ALA A 167 -16.05 -16.37 -10.68
C ALA A 167 -15.21 -17.67 -10.76
N GLY A 168 -14.25 -17.88 -9.86
CA GLY A 168 -13.30 -19.00 -9.96
C GLY A 168 -12.42 -18.91 -11.20
N GLY A 169 -12.01 -17.68 -11.56
CA GLY A 169 -11.23 -17.39 -12.77
C GLY A 169 -9.80 -17.94 -12.70
N ASP A 170 -9.15 -18.03 -13.84
CA ASP A 170 -7.79 -18.56 -14.02
C ASP A 170 -6.68 -17.50 -13.79
N LYS A 171 -7.04 -16.26 -13.45
CA LYS A 171 -6.11 -15.13 -13.25
C LYS A 171 -6.20 -14.50 -11.86
N VAL A 172 -6.80 -15.20 -10.90
CA VAL A 172 -7.05 -14.67 -9.56
C VAL A 172 -5.75 -14.22 -8.87
N GLY A 173 -4.67 -15.00 -9.02
CA GLY A 173 -3.38 -14.66 -8.43
C GLY A 173 -2.71 -13.44 -9.09
N LEU A 174 -2.83 -13.29 -10.40
CA LEU A 174 -2.36 -12.11 -11.12
C LEU A 174 -3.15 -10.87 -10.72
N ALA A 175 -4.47 -10.97 -10.68
CA ALA A 175 -5.35 -9.86 -10.32
C ALA A 175 -5.10 -9.39 -8.88
N GLU A 176 -4.90 -10.32 -7.93
CA GLU A 176 -4.51 -9.99 -6.55
C GLU A 176 -3.17 -9.23 -6.50
N ARG A 177 -2.15 -9.67 -7.25
CA ARG A 177 -0.84 -9.03 -7.30
C ARG A 177 -0.91 -7.63 -7.90
N VAL A 178 -1.71 -7.42 -8.94
CA VAL A 178 -1.93 -6.09 -9.52
C VAL A 178 -2.63 -5.19 -8.51
N ALA A 179 -3.69 -5.66 -7.86
CA ALA A 179 -4.40 -4.88 -6.86
C ALA A 179 -3.49 -4.53 -5.66
N ALA A 180 -2.86 -5.52 -5.04
CA ALA A 180 -2.00 -5.31 -3.87
C ALA A 180 -0.73 -4.51 -4.21
N GLY A 181 -0.11 -4.77 -5.36
CA GLY A 181 1.10 -4.07 -5.82
C GLY A 181 0.84 -2.59 -6.08
N THR A 182 -0.24 -2.26 -6.78
CA THR A 182 -0.60 -0.85 -7.05
C THR A 182 -0.97 -0.11 -5.77
N GLN A 183 -1.65 -0.78 -4.83
CA GLN A 183 -1.96 -0.23 -3.50
C GLN A 183 -0.71 0.02 -2.66
N ALA A 184 0.31 -0.82 -2.75
CA ALA A 184 1.57 -0.61 -2.04
C ALA A 184 2.43 0.50 -2.68
N LEU A 185 2.39 0.65 -4.01
CA LEU A 185 3.16 1.65 -4.76
C LEU A 185 2.58 3.07 -4.63
N TRP A 186 1.25 3.22 -4.49
CA TRP A 186 0.65 4.56 -4.47
C TRP A 186 1.09 5.42 -3.28
N PRO A 187 1.15 4.94 -2.03
CA PRO A 187 1.68 5.73 -0.90
C PRO A 187 3.13 6.18 -1.12
N LEU A 188 3.96 5.35 -1.75
CA LEU A 188 5.33 5.72 -2.11
C LEU A 188 5.35 6.86 -3.12
N ALA A 189 4.52 6.79 -4.18
CA ALA A 189 4.41 7.86 -5.17
C ALA A 189 3.98 9.19 -4.53
N VAL A 190 3.02 9.14 -3.60
CA VAL A 190 2.57 10.31 -2.83
C VAL A 190 3.69 10.89 -1.98
N VAL A 191 4.41 10.07 -1.22
CA VAL A 191 5.52 10.51 -0.36
C VAL A 191 6.64 11.14 -1.18
N LEU A 192 7.04 10.52 -2.29
CA LEU A 192 8.11 11.05 -3.16
C LEU A 192 7.69 12.36 -3.82
N SER A 193 6.46 12.48 -4.29
CA SER A 193 5.94 13.72 -4.87
C SER A 193 5.91 14.86 -3.85
N LEU A 194 5.46 14.58 -2.62
CA LEU A 194 5.46 15.57 -1.54
C LEU A 194 6.87 16.06 -1.18
N ARG A 195 7.85 15.19 -1.22
CA ARG A 195 9.25 15.59 -0.95
C ARG A 195 9.85 16.44 -2.05
N LYS A 196 9.53 16.17 -3.32
CA LYS A 196 9.99 16.98 -4.46
C LYS A 196 9.43 18.41 -4.44
N THR A 197 8.20 18.60 -3.95
CA THR A 197 7.53 19.90 -3.87
C THR A 197 7.95 20.74 -2.66
N GLN A 198 8.80 20.22 -1.76
CA GLN A 198 9.28 20.94 -0.59
C GLN A 198 10.57 21.73 -0.94
N PRO A 199 10.59 23.08 -0.90
CA PRO A 199 11.80 23.84 -1.18
C PRO A 199 12.93 23.46 -0.20
N ASN A 200 14.16 23.34 -0.73
CA ASN A 200 15.37 23.21 0.09
C ASN A 200 15.63 24.56 0.78
N LEU A 201 15.14 24.75 2.00
CA LEU A 201 15.43 25.93 2.83
C LEU A 201 16.89 25.97 3.37
N GLY A 202 17.75 25.08 2.88
CA GLY A 202 19.15 25.00 3.30
C GLY A 202 20.12 25.90 2.52
N MET A 203 19.69 26.65 1.51
CA MET A 203 20.58 27.48 0.67
C MET A 203 20.35 28.99 0.76
N VAL A 204 19.62 29.50 1.75
CA VAL A 204 19.35 30.95 1.89
C VAL A 204 20.01 31.54 3.13
N SER A 205 21.10 31.00 3.64
CA SER A 205 21.86 31.62 4.75
C SER A 205 23.35 31.78 4.45
N ALA A 206 23.69 32.33 3.29
CA ALA A 206 25.00 32.90 3.04
C ALA A 206 24.81 34.21 2.27
N GLY A 207 24.17 35.21 2.90
CA GLY A 207 24.28 36.58 2.48
C GLY A 207 25.70 37.06 2.82
N PRO A 208 26.38 37.78 1.91
CA PRO A 208 27.72 38.31 2.19
C PRO A 208 27.64 39.29 3.36
N SER A 209 28.45 39.05 4.39
CA SER A 209 28.76 40.03 5.44
C SER A 209 29.29 41.27 4.78
N GLN A 210 28.53 42.36 4.83
CA GLN A 210 29.05 43.69 4.48
C GLN A 210 30.00 44.12 5.59
N THR A 211 31.28 44.16 5.26
CA THR A 211 32.33 44.93 5.96
C THR A 211 32.29 46.36 5.51
#